data_11a41df6de83b607d3aa565fce5b879f
#
_entry.id   11a41df6de83b607d3aa565fce5b879f
#
_cell.length_a   1.000
_cell.length_b   1.000
_cell.length_c   1.000
_cell.angle_alpha   90.00
_cell.angle_beta   90.00
_cell.angle_gamma   90.00
#
_symmetry.space_group_name_H-M   'P 1'
#
loop_
_entity.id
_entity.type
_entity.pdbx_description
1 polymer ?
#
loop_
_entity_poly.entity_id
_entity_poly.type
_entity_poly.pdbx_seq_one_letter_code
_entity_poly.pdbx_strand_id
1 'polypeptide(L)'
;MTEAKRDTENSVDAKISFSSVDRRLFLQGAAASGLVGAASLALPNWASGAAAAEDLSAIHKEVEKRHDESVQRLQEWIKQPSIAAENRGMNEGCDLTMRLLREAGFQQVTKVPTDGQPGIFATLDVGAPKTVALYFMYDVKQADPAEWSSPPFEAALVDRPGLGKVLVGRGAVNQKGPEATFLAALHAIQGAGKKPPVNFVFVAEGEEEIGSPHFPQVVRKPEIAAALKKCTGVYMPFAAQGPGGDVTIFLGAKGVVELELTSSGQLWGRGPKKDLHSSNKARVDSPAWHLVEALATLVSPDGNDPVVEGFAAKARPLSPAEKKMIQVAAQRLSEVEAKKQQGVDHWIHDVGWEESMEMLISRPTINIEGLVGGYIGPGGKTILPGKAVAKIDMRLVPDMTASEALAALKAHLAKKGFADIDVHMSGGYDPTSTPGDSGIIRVAAEVYKRNGIDPVILPRLAGSWPGYVFTSDPLRLPAGHFGLGHGNGAHAPDEYYLIESTNSKVQGMDGAARSHVEFLYGLAAAGD
;
A
#
# COMPACT_ATOMS: atom_id res chain seq x y z
N MET A 1 51.80 48.94 -25.59
CA MET A 1 51.64 48.49 -27.00
C MET A 1 50.97 47.17 -26.94
N THR A 2 49.67 47.24 -27.18
CA THR A 2 48.82 46.65 -28.22
C THR A 2 48.52 45.17 -27.97
N GLU A 3 47.32 44.89 -27.46
CA GLU A 3 46.10 44.40 -28.17
C GLU A 3 46.31 42.99 -28.77
N ALA A 4 45.47 41.97 -28.54
CA ALA A 4 44.05 41.84 -28.83
C ALA A 4 43.45 40.55 -28.18
N LYS A 5 42.33 40.66 -27.56
CA LYS A 5 41.01 40.03 -27.77
C LYS A 5 40.91 38.72 -28.57
N ARG A 6 40.26 37.69 -27.98
CA ARG A 6 38.94 37.11 -28.34
C ARG A 6 38.69 35.81 -27.59
N ASP A 7 37.69 35.86 -26.76
CA ASP A 7 36.39 35.18 -26.80
C ASP A 7 36.38 33.76 -27.37
N THR A 8 36.01 32.78 -26.53
CA THR A 8 34.81 31.98 -26.78
C THR A 8 34.45 31.19 -25.50
N GLU A 9 33.33 31.57 -24.93
CA GLU A 9 32.53 30.74 -24.05
C GLU A 9 32.11 29.46 -24.79
N ASN A 10 32.19 28.32 -24.15
CA ASN A 10 31.37 27.17 -24.47
C ASN A 10 30.97 26.51 -23.16
N SER A 11 29.86 26.98 -22.64
CA SER A 11 29.04 26.27 -21.68
C SER A 11 28.41 25.06 -22.38
N VAL A 12 28.79 23.86 -22.00
CA VAL A 12 28.09 22.65 -22.38
C VAL A 12 27.19 22.28 -21.23
N ASP A 13 25.99 22.86 -21.21
CA ASP A 13 24.83 22.36 -20.46
C ASP A 13 24.40 21.03 -21.09
N ALA A 14 24.86 19.94 -20.54
CA ALA A 14 24.30 18.62 -20.84
C ALA A 14 23.02 18.44 -20.02
N LYS A 15 21.92 19.05 -20.47
CA LYS A 15 20.57 18.63 -20.08
C LYS A 15 20.33 17.26 -20.69
N ILE A 16 20.30 16.23 -19.85
CA ILE A 16 19.74 14.94 -20.23
C ILE A 16 18.22 15.14 -20.34
N SER A 17 17.76 15.41 -21.55
CA SER A 17 16.37 15.47 -21.94
C SER A 17 15.85 14.03 -22.05
N PHE A 18 15.01 13.61 -21.13
CA PHE A 18 14.15 12.46 -21.36
C PHE A 18 13.14 12.86 -22.45
N SER A 19 13.32 12.31 -23.64
CA SER A 19 12.41 12.51 -24.75
C SER A 19 11.02 11.99 -24.41
N SER A 20 10.04 12.88 -24.51
CA SER A 20 8.63 12.60 -24.53
C SER A 20 8.31 11.50 -25.55
N VAL A 21 7.84 10.36 -25.08
CA VAL A 21 7.22 9.34 -25.92
C VAL A 21 5.88 9.87 -26.41
N ASP A 22 5.75 9.89 -27.71
CA ASP A 22 4.66 10.49 -28.49
C ASP A 22 3.29 9.90 -28.13
N ARG A 23 2.35 10.74 -27.71
CA ARG A 23 1.00 10.42 -27.22
C ARG A 23 -0.02 10.19 -28.35
N ARG A 24 0.36 9.69 -29.52
CA ARG A 24 -0.57 9.53 -30.64
C ARG A 24 -0.52 8.16 -31.28
N LEU A 25 -1.00 7.13 -30.55
CA LEU A 25 -1.41 5.86 -31.20
C LEU A 25 -2.22 5.00 -30.20
N PHE A 26 -3.44 5.44 -29.88
CA PHE A 26 -4.42 4.59 -29.21
C PHE A 26 -5.83 4.93 -29.70
N LEU A 27 -6.13 4.52 -30.91
CA LEU A 27 -7.51 4.30 -31.40
C LEU A 27 -7.40 3.48 -32.69
N GLN A 28 -7.60 2.20 -32.61
CA GLN A 28 -8.27 1.33 -33.59
C GLN A 28 -7.84 -0.13 -33.40
N GLY A 29 -8.81 -0.96 -33.10
CA GLY A 29 -8.66 -2.40 -33.02
C GLY A 29 -9.97 -3.05 -32.61
N ALA A 30 -10.85 -3.22 -33.59
CA ALA A 30 -12.20 -3.74 -33.45
C ALA A 30 -12.28 -5.22 -33.11
N ALA A 31 -13.33 -5.56 -32.37
CA ALA A 31 -14.16 -6.76 -32.36
C ALA A 31 -13.62 -8.03 -33.11
N ALA A 32 -13.41 -9.08 -32.32
CA ALA A 32 -13.60 -10.45 -32.79
C ALA A 32 -14.35 -11.22 -31.68
N SER A 33 -15.64 -11.42 -31.93
CA SER A 33 -16.54 -12.30 -31.19
C SER A 33 -16.09 -13.74 -31.35
N GLY A 34 -15.58 -14.34 -30.28
CA GLY A 34 -15.36 -15.77 -30.16
C GLY A 34 -16.14 -16.30 -28.97
N LEU A 35 -17.28 -16.94 -29.21
CA LEU A 35 -18.00 -17.76 -28.24
C LEU A 35 -17.10 -18.92 -27.79
N VAL A 36 -16.52 -18.79 -26.62
CA VAL A 36 -15.94 -19.91 -25.87
C VAL A 36 -16.84 -20.16 -24.68
N GLY A 37 -17.39 -21.38 -24.62
CA GLY A 37 -18.32 -21.82 -23.59
C GLY A 37 -17.79 -21.56 -22.18
N ALA A 38 -18.55 -20.83 -21.40
CA ALA A 38 -18.33 -20.60 -19.99
C ALA A 38 -18.44 -21.91 -19.21
N ALA A 39 -17.33 -22.56 -18.94
CA ALA A 39 -17.26 -23.49 -17.83
C ALA A 39 -17.22 -22.65 -16.54
N SER A 40 -18.38 -22.37 -16.00
CA SER A 40 -18.54 -21.82 -14.65
C SER A 40 -17.95 -22.81 -13.66
N LEU A 41 -16.70 -22.61 -13.27
CA LEU A 41 -16.14 -23.23 -12.08
C LEU A 41 -16.80 -22.54 -10.88
N ALA A 42 -17.84 -23.21 -10.36
CA ALA A 42 -18.56 -22.78 -9.19
C ALA A 42 -17.57 -22.55 -8.04
N LEU A 43 -17.46 -21.28 -7.61
CA LEU A 43 -17.15 -20.99 -6.21
C LEU A 43 -18.11 -21.86 -5.36
N PRO A 44 -17.74 -22.27 -4.13
CA PRO A 44 -18.67 -23.00 -3.27
C PRO A 44 -20.03 -22.32 -3.33
N ASN A 45 -21.07 -23.12 -3.59
CA ASN A 45 -22.43 -22.61 -3.75
C ASN A 45 -22.89 -22.08 -2.38
N TRP A 46 -22.57 -20.82 -2.10
CA TRP A 46 -23.04 -20.15 -0.92
C TRP A 46 -24.52 -19.89 -1.15
N ALA A 47 -25.36 -20.71 -0.49
CA ALA A 47 -26.80 -20.52 -0.51
C ALA A 47 -27.09 -19.08 -0.06
N SER A 48 -27.47 -18.24 -1.01
CA SER A 48 -27.96 -16.89 -0.74
C SER A 48 -29.25 -17.03 0.06
N GLY A 49 -29.15 -16.85 1.36
CA GLY A 49 -30.31 -16.47 2.17
C GLY A 49 -30.74 -15.09 1.66
N ALA A 50 -31.69 -15.06 0.74
CA ALA A 50 -32.28 -13.82 0.25
C ALA A 50 -33.12 -13.20 1.39
N ALA A 51 -32.45 -12.49 2.31
CA ALA A 51 -33.11 -11.44 3.04
C ALA A 51 -33.57 -10.42 1.99
N ALA A 52 -34.84 -9.98 2.06
CA ALA A 52 -35.37 -8.95 1.16
C ALA A 52 -34.40 -7.78 1.14
N ALA A 53 -33.87 -7.44 -0.04
CA ALA A 53 -32.92 -6.35 -0.18
C ALA A 53 -33.59 -5.08 0.35
N GLU A 54 -33.03 -4.47 1.38
CA GLU A 54 -33.55 -3.20 1.90
C GLU A 54 -33.47 -2.15 0.78
N ASP A 55 -34.51 -1.33 0.65
CA ASP A 55 -34.53 -0.24 -0.33
C ASP A 55 -33.54 0.86 0.10
N LEU A 56 -32.40 0.91 -0.59
CA LEU A 56 -31.33 1.88 -0.36
C LEU A 56 -31.49 3.17 -1.20
N SER A 57 -32.56 3.29 -1.99
CA SER A 57 -32.76 4.40 -2.94
C SER A 57 -32.72 5.79 -2.28
N ALA A 58 -33.27 5.93 -1.08
CA ALA A 58 -33.23 7.18 -0.33
C ALA A 58 -31.80 7.55 0.08
N ILE A 59 -30.97 6.57 0.46
CA ILE A 59 -29.57 6.80 0.83
C ILE A 59 -28.75 7.15 -0.42
N HIS A 60 -28.98 6.44 -1.53
CA HIS A 60 -28.30 6.73 -2.79
C HIS A 60 -28.58 8.15 -3.31
N LYS A 61 -29.82 8.66 -3.14
CA LYS A 61 -30.16 10.06 -3.43
C LYS A 61 -29.43 11.06 -2.51
N GLU A 62 -29.25 10.72 -1.24
CA GLU A 62 -28.48 11.55 -0.31
C GLU A 62 -26.98 11.55 -0.67
N VAL A 63 -26.41 10.46 -1.19
CA VAL A 63 -25.04 10.45 -1.73
C VAL A 63 -24.91 11.48 -2.84
N GLU A 64 -25.77 11.43 -3.85
CA GLU A 64 -25.76 12.35 -4.98
C GLU A 64 -25.95 13.81 -4.56
N LYS A 65 -26.92 14.06 -3.67
CA LYS A 65 -27.20 15.40 -3.14
C LYS A 65 -26.02 16.00 -2.37
N ARG A 66 -25.19 15.17 -1.72
CA ARG A 66 -24.03 15.58 -0.92
C ARG A 66 -22.70 15.51 -1.66
N HIS A 67 -22.73 15.35 -2.99
CA HIS A 67 -21.54 15.25 -3.81
C HIS A 67 -20.52 16.36 -3.49
N ASP A 68 -20.89 17.61 -3.65
CA ASP A 68 -20.02 18.77 -3.45
C ASP A 68 -19.49 18.86 -2.01
N GLU A 69 -20.35 18.56 -1.01
CA GLU A 69 -19.95 18.50 0.40
C GLU A 69 -18.88 17.44 0.64
N SER A 70 -19.02 16.28 0.02
CA SER A 70 -18.09 15.15 0.13
C SER A 70 -16.74 15.46 -0.52
N VAL A 71 -16.78 16.09 -1.70
CA VAL A 71 -15.57 16.55 -2.41
C VAL A 71 -14.83 17.63 -1.60
N GLN A 72 -15.54 18.61 -1.06
CA GLN A 72 -14.96 19.67 -0.22
C GLN A 72 -14.30 19.10 1.04
N ARG A 73 -14.92 18.10 1.68
CA ARG A 73 -14.37 17.42 2.85
C ARG A 73 -13.06 16.69 2.51
N LEU A 74 -13.01 16.02 1.36
CA LEU A 74 -11.77 15.40 0.87
C LEU A 74 -10.70 16.45 0.56
N GLN A 75 -11.08 17.56 -0.10
CA GLN A 75 -10.14 18.65 -0.37
C GLN A 75 -9.56 19.26 0.92
N GLU A 76 -10.38 19.45 1.94
CA GLU A 76 -9.93 19.93 3.25
C GLU A 76 -8.92 18.94 3.86
N TRP A 77 -9.20 17.64 3.79
CA TRP A 77 -8.32 16.62 4.37
C TRP A 77 -6.96 16.52 3.64
N ILE A 78 -6.95 16.64 2.30
CA ILE A 78 -5.72 16.68 1.51
C ILE A 78 -4.90 17.93 1.81
N LYS A 79 -5.55 19.09 1.98
CA LYS A 79 -4.88 20.39 2.29
C LYS A 79 -4.18 20.39 3.65
N GLN A 80 -4.51 19.47 4.54
CA GLN A 80 -3.79 19.25 5.79
C GLN A 80 -2.67 18.24 5.56
N PRO A 81 -1.39 18.66 5.46
CA PRO A 81 -0.27 17.75 5.43
C PRO A 81 -0.19 16.94 6.73
N SER A 82 0.18 15.68 6.63
CA SER A 82 0.44 14.79 7.75
C SER A 82 1.52 13.79 7.32
N ILE A 83 2.79 14.21 7.38
CA ILE A 83 3.93 13.47 6.85
C ILE A 83 4.76 12.95 8.03
N ALA A 84 4.57 11.67 8.38
CA ALA A 84 5.23 11.05 9.53
C ALA A 84 6.76 11.11 9.43
N ALA A 85 7.33 10.82 8.27
CA ALA A 85 8.77 10.84 8.04
C ALA A 85 9.42 12.21 8.25
N GLU A 86 8.65 13.30 8.17
CA GLU A 86 9.09 14.68 8.39
C GLU A 86 8.63 15.24 9.75
N ASN A 87 7.85 14.48 10.51
CA ASN A 87 7.13 14.93 11.69
C ASN A 87 6.34 16.24 11.43
N ARG A 88 5.72 16.34 10.26
CA ARG A 88 5.07 17.56 9.75
C ARG A 88 3.55 17.41 9.76
N GLY A 89 2.85 18.28 10.49
CA GLY A 89 1.39 18.35 10.51
C GLY A 89 0.69 17.15 11.14
N MET A 90 1.40 16.37 11.95
CA MET A 90 0.90 15.10 12.47
C MET A 90 -0.21 15.30 13.52
N ASN A 91 -0.05 16.24 14.44
CA ASN A 91 -1.08 16.55 15.44
C ASN A 91 -2.32 17.15 14.80
N GLU A 92 -2.14 18.07 13.86
CA GLU A 92 -3.21 18.73 13.11
C GLU A 92 -3.97 17.72 12.24
N GLY A 93 -3.25 16.79 11.60
CA GLY A 93 -3.84 15.69 10.83
C GLY A 93 -4.65 14.74 11.70
N CYS A 94 -4.13 14.36 12.86
CA CYS A 94 -4.86 13.58 13.87
C CYS A 94 -6.13 14.29 14.34
N ASP A 95 -6.03 15.58 14.70
CA ASP A 95 -7.17 16.37 15.21
C ASP A 95 -8.23 16.59 14.13
N LEU A 96 -7.83 16.79 12.88
CA LEU A 96 -8.73 16.89 11.73
C LEU A 96 -9.47 15.55 11.51
N THR A 97 -8.77 14.41 11.51
CA THR A 97 -9.38 13.09 11.39
C THR A 97 -10.38 12.83 12.52
N MET A 98 -10.03 13.18 13.75
CA MET A 98 -10.95 13.09 14.89
C MET A 98 -12.20 13.98 14.72
N ARG A 99 -12.07 15.17 14.13
CA ARG A 99 -13.23 16.04 13.82
C ARG A 99 -14.14 15.40 12.76
N LEU A 100 -13.56 14.90 11.65
CA LEU A 100 -14.30 14.23 10.58
C LEU A 100 -15.08 13.01 11.10
N LEU A 101 -14.51 12.24 12.02
CA LEU A 101 -15.21 11.12 12.67
C LEU A 101 -16.40 11.60 13.50
N ARG A 102 -16.25 12.68 14.29
CA ARG A 102 -17.37 13.23 15.07
C ARG A 102 -18.51 13.74 14.17
N GLU A 103 -18.16 14.40 13.06
CA GLU A 103 -19.11 14.84 12.05
C GLU A 103 -19.85 13.66 11.41
N ALA A 104 -19.16 12.52 11.20
CA ALA A 104 -19.75 11.28 10.70
C ALA A 104 -20.54 10.49 11.78
N GLY A 105 -20.67 11.03 13.01
CA GLY A 105 -21.52 10.50 14.06
C GLY A 105 -20.83 9.59 15.07
N PHE A 106 -19.51 9.43 15.03
CA PHE A 106 -18.76 8.70 16.06
C PHE A 106 -18.85 9.42 17.41
N GLN A 107 -19.17 8.64 18.46
CA GLN A 107 -19.55 9.20 19.76
C GLN A 107 -18.34 9.36 20.69
N GLN A 108 -17.48 8.33 20.76
CA GLN A 108 -16.27 8.34 21.58
C GLN A 108 -15.08 8.41 20.65
N VAL A 109 -14.54 9.61 20.49
CA VAL A 109 -13.37 9.85 19.61
C VAL A 109 -12.23 10.36 20.48
N THR A 110 -11.22 9.52 20.69
CA THR A 110 -10.09 9.77 21.59
C THR A 110 -8.76 9.63 20.87
N LYS A 111 -7.84 10.55 21.20
CA LYS A 111 -6.44 10.46 20.80
C LYS A 111 -5.73 9.46 21.70
N VAL A 112 -5.04 8.51 21.12
CA VAL A 112 -4.34 7.42 21.81
C VAL A 112 -2.84 7.68 21.78
N PRO A 113 -2.18 8.01 22.90
CA PRO A 113 -0.75 8.26 22.92
C PRO A 113 0.04 6.97 22.66
N THR A 114 1.12 7.11 21.89
CA THR A 114 2.14 6.11 21.60
C THR A 114 3.54 6.68 21.85
N ASP A 115 4.58 5.91 21.66
CA ASP A 115 5.97 6.40 21.70
C ASP A 115 6.34 7.23 20.45
N GLY A 116 5.48 7.23 19.43
CA GLY A 116 5.61 8.01 18.20
C GLY A 116 4.41 8.90 17.94
N GLN A 117 3.85 8.84 16.73
CA GLN A 117 2.66 9.61 16.38
C GLN A 117 1.41 9.03 17.06
N PRO A 118 0.48 9.87 17.51
CA PRO A 118 -0.70 9.38 18.21
C PRO A 118 -1.60 8.55 17.30
N GLY A 119 -2.19 7.47 17.85
CA GLY A 119 -3.31 6.79 17.23
C GLY A 119 -4.64 7.46 17.55
N ILE A 120 -5.71 6.95 16.92
CA ILE A 120 -7.09 7.34 17.20
C ILE A 120 -7.91 6.09 17.53
N PHE A 121 -8.74 6.18 18.54
CA PHE A 121 -9.76 5.20 18.85
C PHE A 121 -11.13 5.87 18.88
N ALA A 122 -12.12 5.24 18.23
CA ALA A 122 -13.49 5.75 18.27
C ALA A 122 -14.50 4.61 18.23
N THR A 123 -15.73 4.89 18.69
CA THR A 123 -16.87 3.97 18.62
C THR A 123 -18.09 4.67 18.07
N LEU A 124 -18.93 3.91 17.35
CA LEU A 124 -20.26 4.31 16.95
C LEU A 124 -21.20 3.15 17.27
N ASP A 125 -21.91 3.27 18.37
CA ASP A 125 -22.93 2.31 18.82
C ASP A 125 -24.33 2.82 18.43
N VAL A 126 -24.98 2.11 17.54
CA VAL A 126 -26.34 2.39 17.06
C VAL A 126 -27.36 1.37 17.55
N GLY A 127 -26.91 0.42 18.39
CA GLY A 127 -27.74 -0.68 18.90
C GLY A 127 -27.90 -1.81 17.89
N ALA A 128 -27.05 -1.91 16.89
CA ALA A 128 -27.06 -2.98 15.89
C ALA A 128 -26.58 -4.31 16.49
N PRO A 129 -27.01 -5.47 15.97
CA PRO A 129 -26.56 -6.78 16.45
C PRO A 129 -25.07 -7.02 16.18
N LYS A 130 -24.53 -6.46 15.10
CA LYS A 130 -23.14 -6.69 14.67
C LYS A 130 -22.29 -5.45 14.85
N THR A 131 -21.02 -5.68 15.14
CA THR A 131 -19.98 -4.65 15.23
C THR A 131 -18.88 -4.97 14.23
N VAL A 132 -18.45 -3.97 13.47
CA VAL A 132 -17.36 -4.07 12.48
C VAL A 132 -16.25 -3.12 12.88
N ALA A 133 -15.01 -3.57 12.76
CA ALA A 133 -13.86 -2.71 12.98
C ALA A 133 -13.46 -2.00 11.68
N LEU A 134 -13.04 -0.74 11.80
CA LEU A 134 -12.49 0.09 10.73
C LEU A 134 -11.05 0.43 11.04
N TYR A 135 -10.21 0.35 10.03
CA TYR A 135 -8.84 0.83 10.08
C TYR A 135 -8.63 1.97 9.09
N PHE A 136 -8.05 3.07 9.58
CA PHE A 136 -7.63 4.21 8.77
C PHE A 136 -6.16 4.56 9.06
N MET A 137 -5.54 5.26 8.12
CA MET A 137 -4.26 5.91 8.29
C MET A 137 -4.38 7.40 7.95
N TYR A 138 -3.89 8.29 8.81
CA TYR A 138 -4.00 9.72 8.52
C TYR A 138 -2.70 10.35 8.00
N ASP A 139 -1.60 9.60 7.96
CA ASP A 139 -0.35 10.05 7.37
C ASP A 139 -0.27 9.80 5.86
N VAL A 140 0.69 10.46 5.23
CA VAL A 140 0.97 10.38 3.79
C VAL A 140 2.48 10.41 3.56
N LYS A 141 2.93 9.89 2.40
CA LYS A 141 4.34 9.98 1.96
C LYS A 141 4.78 11.42 1.72
N GLN A 142 6.09 11.63 1.76
CA GLN A 142 6.74 12.88 1.33
C GLN A 142 6.38 13.20 -0.12
N ALA A 143 6.43 14.49 -0.44
CA ALA A 143 6.21 14.97 -1.80
C ALA A 143 7.15 16.15 -2.07
N ASP A 144 7.93 16.05 -3.15
CA ASP A 144 8.69 17.18 -3.67
C ASP A 144 7.78 17.99 -4.62
N PRO A 145 7.40 19.24 -4.27
CA PRO A 145 6.52 20.04 -5.11
C PRO A 145 7.06 20.30 -6.53
N ALA A 146 8.37 20.19 -6.73
CA ALA A 146 9.00 20.40 -8.04
C ALA A 146 8.67 19.28 -9.05
N GLU A 147 8.25 18.10 -8.57
CA GLU A 147 7.90 16.96 -9.41
C GLU A 147 6.41 16.92 -9.79
N TRP A 148 5.57 17.80 -9.19
CA TRP A 148 4.11 17.77 -9.34
C TRP A 148 3.61 18.78 -10.35
N SER A 149 2.56 18.43 -11.11
CA SER A 149 1.88 19.34 -12.05
C SER A 149 1.04 20.41 -11.34
N SER A 150 0.63 20.18 -10.11
CA SER A 150 0.01 21.14 -9.18
C SER A 150 0.56 20.88 -7.78
N PRO A 151 0.59 21.89 -6.87
CA PRO A 151 1.12 21.67 -5.52
C PRO A 151 0.46 20.47 -4.81
N PRO A 152 1.24 19.56 -4.19
CA PRO A 152 0.74 18.26 -3.70
C PRO A 152 -0.33 18.35 -2.62
N PHE A 153 -0.46 19.50 -1.93
CA PHE A 153 -1.46 19.75 -0.88
C PHE A 153 -2.47 20.85 -1.26
N GLU A 154 -2.64 21.14 -2.56
CA GLU A 154 -3.67 22.07 -3.05
C GLU A 154 -5.01 21.41 -3.25
N ALA A 155 -5.04 20.09 -3.44
CA ALA A 155 -6.25 19.30 -3.72
C ALA A 155 -6.99 19.79 -4.98
N ALA A 156 -6.25 19.94 -6.08
CA ALA A 156 -6.76 20.47 -7.33
C ALA A 156 -7.74 19.50 -8.00
N LEU A 157 -8.89 20.03 -8.45
CA LEU A 157 -9.80 19.28 -9.32
C LEU A 157 -9.38 19.48 -10.78
N VAL A 158 -9.11 18.39 -11.47
CA VAL A 158 -8.59 18.41 -12.85
C VAL A 158 -9.40 17.45 -13.72
N ASP A 159 -9.83 17.92 -14.90
CA ASP A 159 -10.41 17.05 -15.90
C ASP A 159 -9.31 16.29 -16.66
N ARG A 160 -9.33 14.95 -16.59
CA ARG A 160 -8.39 14.09 -17.34
C ARG A 160 -9.10 13.40 -18.49
N PRO A 161 -8.69 13.64 -19.76
CA PRO A 161 -9.31 13.03 -20.94
C PRO A 161 -9.35 11.48 -20.83
N GLY A 162 -10.52 10.89 -21.08
CA GLY A 162 -10.74 9.45 -21.03
C GLY A 162 -10.89 8.85 -19.63
N LEU A 163 -10.74 9.66 -18.59
CA LEU A 163 -10.89 9.22 -17.19
C LEU A 163 -12.06 9.96 -16.51
N GLY A 164 -12.09 11.28 -16.59
CA GLY A 164 -13.08 12.14 -15.94
C GLY A 164 -12.45 13.17 -15.02
N LYS A 165 -13.23 13.68 -14.08
CA LYS A 165 -12.75 14.64 -13.08
C LYS A 165 -12.04 13.91 -11.95
N VAL A 166 -10.80 14.30 -11.67
CA VAL A 166 -9.97 13.74 -10.61
C VAL A 166 -9.57 14.82 -9.61
N LEU A 167 -9.38 14.43 -8.38
CA LEU A 167 -8.72 15.24 -7.37
C LEU A 167 -7.24 14.83 -7.33
N VAL A 168 -6.34 15.78 -7.61
CA VAL A 168 -4.89 15.57 -7.59
C VAL A 168 -4.35 16.08 -6.25
N GLY A 169 -3.59 15.25 -5.57
CA GLY A 169 -2.94 15.62 -4.31
C GLY A 169 -2.32 14.42 -3.62
N ARG A 170 -1.32 14.68 -2.77
CA ARG A 170 -0.71 13.63 -1.96
C ARG A 170 -1.71 13.10 -0.93
N GLY A 171 -1.91 11.78 -0.91
CA GLY A 171 -2.93 11.12 -0.11
C GLY A 171 -4.28 10.98 -0.83
N ALA A 172 -4.39 11.40 -2.10
CA ALA A 172 -5.66 11.37 -2.83
C ALA A 172 -6.20 9.94 -3.00
N VAL A 173 -5.37 8.96 -3.32
CA VAL A 173 -5.76 7.56 -3.37
C VAL A 173 -5.24 6.75 -2.20
N ASN A 174 -4.12 7.13 -1.61
CA ASN A 174 -3.48 6.44 -0.49
C ASN A 174 -3.36 7.37 0.73
N GLN A 175 -4.37 7.45 1.60
CA GLN A 175 -5.65 6.75 1.68
C GLN A 175 -6.85 7.69 1.89
N LYS A 176 -6.64 9.01 1.97
CA LYS A 176 -7.68 9.99 2.36
C LYS A 176 -8.92 9.95 1.45
N GLY A 177 -8.75 9.66 0.14
CA GLY A 177 -9.87 9.57 -0.80
C GLY A 177 -10.84 8.43 -0.49
N PRO A 178 -10.39 7.17 -0.44
CA PRO A 178 -11.23 6.04 -0.02
C PRO A 178 -11.85 6.22 1.37
N GLU A 179 -11.10 6.74 2.34
CA GLU A 179 -11.57 6.99 3.70
C GLU A 179 -12.65 8.07 3.75
N ALA A 180 -12.44 9.20 3.04
CA ALA A 180 -13.46 10.25 2.90
C ALA A 180 -14.72 9.74 2.21
N THR A 181 -14.57 8.84 1.23
CA THR A 181 -15.69 8.21 0.53
C THR A 181 -16.52 7.31 1.47
N PHE A 182 -15.85 6.58 2.37
CA PHE A 182 -16.55 5.84 3.42
C PHE A 182 -17.32 6.78 4.38
N LEU A 183 -16.70 7.89 4.80
CA LEU A 183 -17.38 8.89 5.63
C LEU A 183 -18.57 9.51 4.89
N ALA A 184 -18.48 9.74 3.57
CA ALA A 184 -19.60 10.20 2.74
C ALA A 184 -20.78 9.22 2.77
N ALA A 185 -20.51 7.91 2.76
CA ALA A 185 -21.55 6.89 2.93
C ALA A 185 -22.28 7.00 4.28
N LEU A 186 -21.55 7.24 5.38
CA LEU A 186 -22.16 7.45 6.70
C LEU A 186 -23.01 8.73 6.74
N HIS A 187 -22.52 9.83 6.17
CA HIS A 187 -23.29 11.07 6.06
C HIS A 187 -24.57 10.90 5.24
N ALA A 188 -24.53 10.11 4.16
CA ALA A 188 -25.69 9.83 3.34
C ALA A 188 -26.75 8.98 4.10
N ILE A 189 -26.31 7.96 4.87
CA ILE A 189 -27.19 7.16 5.72
C ILE A 189 -27.90 8.05 6.72
N GLN A 190 -27.17 8.94 7.41
CA GLN A 190 -27.75 9.89 8.37
C GLN A 190 -28.66 10.91 7.68
N GLY A 191 -28.26 11.45 6.52
CA GLY A 191 -29.06 12.39 5.72
C GLY A 191 -30.40 11.82 5.27
N ALA A 192 -30.45 10.51 5.01
CA ALA A 192 -31.68 9.78 4.73
C ALA A 192 -32.53 9.49 5.99
N GLY A 193 -32.13 10.00 7.15
CA GLY A 193 -32.81 9.76 8.44
C GLY A 193 -32.66 8.34 8.98
N LYS A 194 -31.67 7.58 8.45
CA LYS A 194 -31.41 6.20 8.88
C LYS A 194 -30.19 6.14 9.81
N LYS A 195 -30.12 5.06 10.59
CA LYS A 195 -28.91 4.70 11.35
C LYS A 195 -28.03 3.75 10.53
N PRO A 196 -26.71 3.75 10.72
CA PRO A 196 -25.87 2.69 10.18
C PRO A 196 -26.40 1.30 10.58
N PRO A 197 -26.34 0.29 9.69
CA PRO A 197 -26.89 -1.03 9.96
C PRO A 197 -26.00 -1.90 10.86
N VAL A 198 -24.80 -1.43 11.18
CA VAL A 198 -23.81 -2.08 12.07
C VAL A 198 -23.23 -1.05 13.03
N ASN A 199 -22.75 -1.51 14.19
CA ASN A 199 -21.92 -0.69 15.07
C ASN A 199 -20.48 -0.67 14.54
N PHE A 200 -19.69 0.35 14.93
CA PHE A 200 -18.30 0.46 14.56
C PHE A 200 -17.36 0.56 15.76
N VAL A 201 -16.24 -0.12 15.67
CA VAL A 201 -15.02 0.15 16.42
C VAL A 201 -13.99 0.67 15.43
N PHE A 202 -13.49 1.86 15.64
CA PHE A 202 -12.55 2.53 14.75
C PHE A 202 -11.18 2.63 15.41
N VAL A 203 -10.14 2.30 14.65
CA VAL A 203 -8.74 2.56 15.01
C VAL A 203 -8.02 3.19 13.85
N ALA A 204 -7.15 4.16 14.14
CA ALA A 204 -6.27 4.75 13.13
C ALA A 204 -4.88 5.00 13.69
N GLU A 205 -3.92 5.16 12.77
CA GLU A 205 -2.55 5.53 13.04
C GLU A 205 -2.08 6.68 12.15
N GLY A 206 -0.91 7.23 12.47
CA GLY A 206 -0.25 8.25 11.67
C GLY A 206 1.18 7.89 11.33
N GLU A 207 1.51 6.61 11.20
CA GLU A 207 2.85 6.10 10.92
C GLU A 207 2.85 4.94 9.92
N GLU A 208 1.74 4.74 9.18
CA GLU A 208 1.64 3.64 8.22
C GLU A 208 2.73 3.77 7.16
N GLU A 209 2.94 4.99 6.69
CA GLU A 209 3.88 5.31 5.61
C GLU A 209 5.36 5.20 6.02
N ILE A 210 5.64 4.96 7.29
CA ILE A 210 6.98 4.68 7.84
C ILE A 210 7.07 3.32 8.54
N GLY A 211 6.12 2.41 8.27
CA GLY A 211 6.16 1.02 8.73
C GLY A 211 5.44 0.76 10.05
N SER A 212 4.51 1.61 10.48
CA SER A 212 3.63 1.45 11.66
C SER A 212 4.34 1.02 12.95
N PRO A 213 5.49 1.61 13.31
CA PRO A 213 6.30 1.11 14.42
C PRO A 213 5.55 1.12 15.75
N HIS A 214 4.59 2.03 15.92
CA HIS A 214 3.87 2.20 17.19
C HIS A 214 2.38 1.83 17.12
N PHE A 215 1.84 1.46 15.97
CA PHE A 215 0.43 1.06 15.85
C PHE A 215 0.06 -0.15 16.73
N PRO A 216 0.92 -1.16 16.94
CA PRO A 216 0.67 -2.21 17.92
C PRO A 216 0.39 -1.69 19.34
N GLN A 217 0.94 -0.54 19.73
CA GLN A 217 0.67 0.08 21.03
C GLN A 217 -0.77 0.57 21.15
N VAL A 218 -1.38 1.00 20.03
CA VAL A 218 -2.81 1.40 19.99
C VAL A 218 -3.70 0.18 20.13
N VAL A 219 -3.51 -0.82 19.25
CA VAL A 219 -4.40 -1.98 19.15
C VAL A 219 -4.32 -2.89 20.38
N ARG A 220 -3.15 -2.97 21.04
CA ARG A 220 -2.93 -3.81 22.22
C ARG A 220 -3.35 -3.16 23.53
N LYS A 221 -3.81 -1.91 23.57
CA LYS A 221 -4.41 -1.34 24.79
C LYS A 221 -5.60 -2.19 25.22
N PRO A 222 -5.70 -2.57 26.52
CA PRO A 222 -6.71 -3.53 26.98
C PRO A 222 -8.14 -3.18 26.58
N GLU A 223 -8.52 -1.92 26.71
CA GLU A 223 -9.84 -1.41 26.36
C GLU A 223 -10.12 -1.48 24.86
N ILE A 224 -9.12 -1.17 24.02
CA ILE A 224 -9.23 -1.20 22.55
C ILE A 224 -9.26 -2.64 22.06
N ALA A 225 -8.35 -3.48 22.56
CA ALA A 225 -8.33 -4.91 22.24
C ALA A 225 -9.66 -5.60 22.63
N ALA A 226 -10.23 -5.24 23.79
CA ALA A 226 -11.52 -5.76 24.22
C ALA A 226 -12.70 -5.31 23.33
N ALA A 227 -12.65 -4.08 22.80
CA ALA A 227 -13.61 -3.58 21.84
C ALA A 227 -13.47 -4.30 20.49
N LEU A 228 -12.25 -4.42 19.96
CA LEU A 228 -11.96 -5.11 18.71
C LEU A 228 -12.37 -6.58 18.73
N LYS A 229 -12.17 -7.30 19.83
CA LYS A 229 -12.60 -8.70 19.97
C LYS A 229 -14.09 -8.94 19.79
N LYS A 230 -14.92 -7.90 19.88
CA LYS A 230 -16.37 -8.00 19.65
C LYS A 230 -16.75 -7.84 18.17
N CYS A 231 -15.77 -7.47 17.32
CA CYS A 231 -16.03 -7.22 15.91
C CYS A 231 -16.05 -8.53 15.12
N THR A 232 -16.88 -8.57 14.08
CA THR A 232 -16.97 -9.71 13.15
C THR A 232 -15.84 -9.71 12.10
N GLY A 233 -15.14 -8.59 11.96
CA GLY A 233 -14.00 -8.41 11.06
C GLY A 233 -13.55 -6.97 11.02
N VAL A 234 -12.46 -6.73 10.33
CA VAL A 234 -11.86 -5.40 10.12
C VAL A 234 -11.82 -5.10 8.64
N TYR A 235 -12.25 -3.91 8.23
CA TYR A 235 -11.99 -3.49 6.87
C TYR A 235 -11.36 -2.10 6.78
N MET A 236 -10.59 -1.92 5.71
CA MET A 236 -10.00 -0.66 5.30
C MET A 236 -10.71 -0.20 4.02
N PRO A 237 -11.28 1.00 3.98
CA PRO A 237 -11.79 1.56 2.72
C PRO A 237 -10.71 1.62 1.66
N PHE A 238 -11.04 1.28 0.43
CA PHE A 238 -10.07 1.17 -0.65
C PHE A 238 -10.66 1.57 -2.00
N ALA A 239 -9.84 2.03 -2.94
CA ALA A 239 -10.21 2.25 -4.33
C ALA A 239 -9.78 1.02 -5.16
N ALA A 240 -10.64 0.00 -5.19
CA ALA A 240 -10.27 -1.33 -5.68
C ALA A 240 -10.33 -1.47 -7.21
N GLN A 241 -10.94 -0.52 -7.94
CA GLN A 241 -11.11 -0.66 -9.38
C GLN A 241 -9.85 -0.29 -10.15
N GLY A 242 -9.41 -1.19 -11.02
CA GLY A 242 -8.49 -0.88 -12.09
C GLY A 242 -9.09 0.10 -13.12
N PRO A 243 -8.28 0.65 -14.04
CA PRO A 243 -8.77 1.61 -15.04
C PRO A 243 -9.80 1.00 -16.02
N GLY A 244 -9.87 -0.32 -16.12
CA GLY A 244 -10.89 -1.06 -16.88
C GLY A 244 -12.17 -1.38 -16.11
N GLY A 245 -12.22 -1.09 -14.82
CA GLY A 245 -13.32 -1.42 -13.92
C GLY A 245 -13.21 -2.79 -13.26
N ASP A 246 -12.15 -3.53 -13.53
CA ASP A 246 -11.82 -4.81 -12.88
C ASP A 246 -11.48 -4.62 -11.40
N VAL A 247 -11.73 -5.66 -10.60
CA VAL A 247 -11.43 -5.67 -9.16
C VAL A 247 -10.70 -6.96 -8.81
N THR A 248 -9.67 -6.83 -7.98
CA THR A 248 -9.02 -7.96 -7.33
C THR A 248 -9.25 -7.92 -5.83
N ILE A 249 -9.73 -9.03 -5.26
CA ILE A 249 -9.83 -9.24 -3.81
C ILE A 249 -8.57 -9.98 -3.36
N PHE A 250 -7.87 -9.44 -2.39
CA PHE A 250 -6.73 -10.09 -1.75
C PHE A 250 -7.14 -10.64 -0.39
N LEU A 251 -6.85 -11.93 -0.15
CA LEU A 251 -7.17 -12.60 1.12
C LEU A 251 -6.10 -12.37 2.19
N GLY A 252 -5.10 -11.57 1.91
CA GLY A 252 -4.02 -11.21 2.81
C GLY A 252 -2.99 -10.35 2.12
N ALA A 253 -1.83 -10.18 2.76
CA ALA A 253 -0.70 -9.44 2.22
C ALA A 253 0.62 -10.10 2.64
N LYS A 254 1.69 -9.87 1.89
CA LYS A 254 3.05 -10.19 2.32
C LYS A 254 3.43 -9.31 3.52
N GLY A 255 4.32 -9.84 4.36
CA GLY A 255 5.03 -9.03 5.33
C GLY A 255 6.23 -8.33 4.72
N VAL A 256 6.81 -7.42 5.47
CA VAL A 256 8.03 -6.70 5.10
C VAL A 256 8.90 -6.45 6.34
N VAL A 257 10.21 -6.40 6.14
CA VAL A 257 11.18 -5.84 7.10
C VAL A 257 12.03 -4.84 6.34
N GLU A 258 12.01 -3.59 6.76
CA GLU A 258 12.81 -2.52 6.19
C GLU A 258 14.05 -2.28 7.08
N LEU A 259 15.23 -2.31 6.49
CA LEU A 259 16.49 -2.34 7.20
C LEU A 259 17.50 -1.35 6.60
N GLU A 260 18.29 -0.73 7.48
CA GLU A 260 19.50 -0.02 7.11
C GLU A 260 20.72 -0.79 7.60
N LEU A 261 21.63 -1.12 6.71
CA LEU A 261 22.92 -1.77 6.99
C LEU A 261 24.03 -0.76 6.84
N THR A 262 24.78 -0.52 7.90
CA THR A 262 25.90 0.42 7.91
C THR A 262 27.22 -0.30 8.12
N SER A 263 28.16 -0.15 7.17
CA SER A 263 29.57 -0.49 7.34
C SER A 263 30.39 0.78 7.49
N SER A 264 31.30 0.81 8.48
CA SER A 264 32.24 1.93 8.64
C SER A 264 33.56 1.47 9.22
N GLY A 265 34.63 2.22 8.93
CA GLY A 265 35.93 1.93 9.49
C GLY A 265 35.97 2.06 11.02
N GLN A 266 35.01 2.77 11.62
CA GLN A 266 34.90 2.87 13.07
C GLN A 266 34.24 1.63 13.69
N LEU A 267 33.15 1.13 13.10
CA LEU A 267 32.44 -0.08 13.58
C LEU A 267 33.28 -1.34 13.32
N TRP A 268 33.85 -1.45 12.13
CA TRP A 268 34.65 -2.61 11.71
C TRP A 268 36.01 -2.69 12.39
N GLY A 269 36.56 -1.55 12.85
CA GLY A 269 37.93 -1.48 13.35
C GLY A 269 39.01 -1.58 12.26
N ARG A 270 38.61 -1.66 10.99
CA ARG A 270 39.46 -1.70 9.80
C ARG A 270 38.97 -0.66 8.78
N GLY A 271 39.88 -0.21 7.91
CA GLY A 271 39.54 0.86 6.97
C GLY A 271 39.56 2.26 7.60
N PRO A 272 39.21 3.29 6.79
CA PRO A 272 39.30 4.67 7.24
C PRO A 272 38.09 5.04 8.13
N LYS A 273 38.35 5.79 9.22
CA LYS A 273 37.31 6.40 10.07
C LYS A 273 36.70 7.67 9.49
N LYS A 274 37.32 8.21 8.44
CA LYS A 274 36.90 9.36 7.62
C LYS A 274 37.38 9.15 6.20
N ASP A 275 36.78 9.84 5.27
CA ASP A 275 37.14 9.73 3.85
C ASP A 275 38.61 10.01 3.61
N LEU A 276 39.25 9.17 2.82
CA LEU A 276 40.64 9.29 2.40
C LEU A 276 40.73 9.40 0.88
N HIS A 277 41.91 9.79 0.37
CA HIS A 277 42.22 9.70 -1.05
C HIS A 277 42.27 8.22 -1.47
N SER A 278 41.63 7.85 -2.60
CA SER A 278 41.47 6.46 -3.05
C SER A 278 42.78 5.73 -3.34
N SER A 279 43.86 6.44 -3.59
CA SER A 279 45.22 5.85 -3.76
C SER A 279 45.65 5.02 -2.53
N ASN A 280 45.06 5.30 -1.36
CA ASN A 280 45.32 4.51 -0.14
C ASN A 280 44.68 3.13 -0.15
N LYS A 281 43.79 2.80 -1.12
CA LYS A 281 43.14 1.47 -1.22
C LYS A 281 44.15 0.31 -1.28
N ALA A 282 45.34 0.56 -1.83
CA ALA A 282 46.40 -0.46 -1.89
C ALA A 282 46.87 -0.98 -0.52
N ARG A 283 46.62 -0.20 0.57
CA ARG A 283 47.07 -0.53 1.95
C ARG A 283 46.01 -0.34 3.02
N VAL A 284 44.79 0.10 2.64
CA VAL A 284 43.69 0.38 3.59
C VAL A 284 42.45 -0.36 3.13
N ASP A 285 41.82 -1.07 4.03
CA ASP A 285 40.56 -1.75 3.78
C ASP A 285 39.44 -0.74 3.48
N SER A 286 38.38 -1.19 2.77
CA SER A 286 37.29 -0.34 2.31
C SER A 286 35.99 -0.74 2.94
N PRO A 287 35.37 0.09 3.78
CA PRO A 287 34.04 -0.17 4.31
C PRO A 287 32.98 -0.36 3.20
N ALA A 288 33.11 0.32 2.06
CA ALA A 288 32.20 0.15 0.94
C ALA A 288 32.29 -1.25 0.33
N TRP A 289 33.50 -1.78 0.10
CA TRP A 289 33.67 -3.17 -0.37
C TRP A 289 33.20 -4.17 0.68
N HIS A 290 33.47 -3.92 1.96
CA HIS A 290 33.01 -4.78 3.06
C HIS A 290 31.48 -4.90 3.09
N LEU A 291 30.74 -3.79 2.85
CA LEU A 291 29.29 -3.82 2.72
C LEU A 291 28.84 -4.58 1.47
N VAL A 292 29.46 -4.35 0.32
CA VAL A 292 29.12 -5.06 -0.93
C VAL A 292 29.33 -6.57 -0.79
N GLU A 293 30.44 -6.99 -0.19
CA GLU A 293 30.71 -8.41 0.09
C GLU A 293 29.68 -9.02 1.04
N ALA A 294 29.28 -8.29 2.08
CA ALA A 294 28.21 -8.72 2.97
C ALA A 294 26.87 -8.88 2.24
N LEU A 295 26.45 -7.89 1.47
CA LEU A 295 25.22 -7.93 0.67
C LEU A 295 25.22 -9.11 -0.32
N ALA A 296 26.36 -9.38 -0.97
CA ALA A 296 26.51 -10.51 -1.90
C ALA A 296 26.31 -11.89 -1.22
N THR A 297 26.43 -11.98 0.11
CA THR A 297 26.16 -13.23 0.83
C THR A 297 24.68 -13.49 1.10
N LEU A 298 23.80 -12.48 0.89
CA LEU A 298 22.37 -12.57 1.23
C LEU A 298 21.55 -13.27 0.17
N VAL A 299 22.01 -13.26 -1.07
CA VAL A 299 21.30 -13.78 -2.25
C VAL A 299 22.18 -14.72 -3.07
N SER A 300 21.54 -15.48 -3.95
CA SER A 300 22.22 -16.31 -4.97
C SER A 300 23.12 -15.47 -5.89
N PRO A 301 24.09 -16.08 -6.62
CA PRO A 301 25.03 -15.33 -7.48
C PRO A 301 24.36 -14.47 -8.56
N ASP A 302 23.15 -14.81 -8.98
CA ASP A 302 22.34 -14.03 -9.92
C ASP A 302 21.51 -12.91 -9.24
N GLY A 303 21.57 -12.82 -7.89
CA GLY A 303 20.87 -11.80 -7.12
C GLY A 303 19.38 -12.10 -6.81
N ASN A 304 18.87 -13.24 -7.21
CA ASN A 304 17.42 -13.47 -7.24
C ASN A 304 16.86 -14.20 -6.02
N ASP A 305 17.56 -15.22 -5.53
CA ASP A 305 17.04 -16.07 -4.45
C ASP A 305 17.72 -15.77 -3.12
N PRO A 306 16.97 -15.53 -2.02
CA PRO A 306 17.56 -15.38 -0.69
C PRO A 306 18.28 -16.65 -0.25
N VAL A 307 19.53 -16.51 0.23
CA VAL A 307 20.35 -17.61 0.77
C VAL A 307 20.71 -17.40 2.24
N VAL A 308 20.04 -16.46 2.91
CA VAL A 308 20.19 -16.23 4.35
C VAL A 308 19.67 -17.44 5.11
N GLU A 309 20.57 -18.08 5.88
CA GLU A 309 20.25 -19.31 6.62
C GLU A 309 19.11 -19.07 7.62
N GLY A 310 18.08 -19.91 7.56
CA GLY A 310 16.91 -19.82 8.44
C GLY A 310 15.85 -18.80 8.00
N PHE A 311 16.14 -17.87 7.09
CA PHE A 311 15.19 -16.83 6.70
C PHE A 311 13.87 -17.41 6.16
N ALA A 312 13.94 -18.31 5.18
CA ALA A 312 12.77 -18.92 4.56
C ALA A 312 12.34 -20.27 5.19
N ALA A 313 12.94 -20.65 6.34
CA ALA A 313 12.73 -21.98 6.90
C ALA A 313 11.27 -22.27 7.28
N LYS A 314 10.51 -21.25 7.64
CA LYS A 314 9.09 -21.35 8.01
C LYS A 314 8.14 -20.92 6.89
N ALA A 315 8.66 -20.51 5.72
CA ALA A 315 7.83 -20.07 4.60
C ALA A 315 6.83 -21.17 4.20
N ARG A 316 5.54 -20.88 4.35
CA ARG A 316 4.49 -21.83 4.01
C ARG A 316 4.32 -21.92 2.49
N PRO A 317 4.39 -23.12 1.89
CA PRO A 317 4.09 -23.30 0.47
C PRO A 317 2.62 -22.99 0.18
N LEU A 318 2.32 -22.65 -1.08
CA LEU A 318 0.95 -22.47 -1.54
C LEU A 318 0.14 -23.75 -1.36
N SER A 319 -1.04 -23.63 -0.76
CA SER A 319 -2.03 -24.70 -0.72
C SER A 319 -2.62 -24.97 -2.11
N PRO A 320 -3.24 -26.15 -2.35
CA PRO A 320 -3.93 -26.42 -3.62
C PRO A 320 -5.02 -25.39 -3.95
N ALA A 321 -5.72 -24.86 -2.95
CA ALA A 321 -6.73 -23.82 -3.13
C ALA A 321 -6.09 -22.49 -3.58
N GLU A 322 -4.98 -22.07 -2.95
CA GLU A 322 -4.25 -20.86 -3.33
C GLU A 322 -3.69 -20.97 -4.76
N LYS A 323 -3.12 -22.12 -5.13
CA LYS A 323 -2.67 -22.37 -6.52
C LYS A 323 -3.83 -22.27 -7.51
N LYS A 324 -4.99 -22.81 -7.17
CA LYS A 324 -6.18 -22.70 -8.04
C LYS A 324 -6.63 -21.27 -8.22
N MET A 325 -6.60 -20.44 -7.17
CA MET A 325 -6.89 -19.01 -7.27
C MET A 325 -5.94 -18.31 -8.26
N ILE A 326 -4.63 -18.58 -8.14
CA ILE A 326 -3.61 -17.99 -9.01
C ILE A 326 -3.82 -18.45 -10.47
N GLN A 327 -4.09 -19.73 -10.70
CA GLN A 327 -4.39 -20.26 -12.03
C GLN A 327 -5.59 -19.56 -12.68
N VAL A 328 -6.66 -19.35 -11.92
CA VAL A 328 -7.85 -18.63 -12.41
C VAL A 328 -7.49 -17.15 -12.70
N ALA A 329 -6.72 -16.53 -11.83
CA ALA A 329 -6.27 -15.15 -12.03
C ALA A 329 -5.38 -15.02 -13.28
N ALA A 330 -4.45 -15.94 -13.49
CA ALA A 330 -3.57 -15.94 -14.67
C ALA A 330 -4.33 -16.05 -15.99
N GLN A 331 -5.48 -16.75 -16.01
CA GLN A 331 -6.35 -16.84 -17.18
C GLN A 331 -7.17 -15.57 -17.45
N ARG A 332 -7.37 -14.72 -16.42
CA ARG A 332 -8.21 -13.52 -16.49
C ARG A 332 -7.40 -12.23 -16.61
N LEU A 333 -6.19 -12.21 -16.07
CA LEU A 333 -5.29 -11.07 -16.10
C LEU A 333 -4.34 -11.16 -17.30
N SER A 334 -3.95 -10.02 -17.84
CA SER A 334 -3.09 -9.95 -19.02
C SER A 334 -1.62 -9.83 -18.64
N GLU A 335 -0.80 -10.80 -19.04
CA GLU A 335 0.66 -10.74 -18.91
C GLU A 335 1.24 -9.52 -19.64
N VAL A 336 0.72 -9.24 -20.85
CA VAL A 336 1.20 -8.11 -21.68
C VAL A 336 0.99 -6.78 -20.97
N GLU A 337 -0.20 -6.58 -20.38
CA GLU A 337 -0.47 -5.36 -19.62
C GLU A 337 0.33 -5.31 -18.31
N ALA A 338 0.54 -6.42 -17.63
CA ALA A 338 1.36 -6.48 -16.44
C ALA A 338 2.82 -6.10 -16.72
N LYS A 339 3.44 -6.67 -17.77
CA LYS A 339 4.79 -6.30 -18.21
C LYS A 339 4.89 -4.83 -18.60
N LYS A 340 3.91 -4.34 -19.36
CA LYS A 340 3.84 -2.94 -19.78
C LYS A 340 3.74 -1.97 -18.60
N GLN A 341 2.88 -2.28 -17.60
CA GLN A 341 2.72 -1.45 -16.40
C GLN A 341 3.98 -1.40 -15.56
N GLN A 342 4.74 -2.50 -15.51
CA GLN A 342 5.99 -2.59 -14.76
C GLN A 342 7.22 -2.14 -15.56
N GLY A 343 7.07 -1.90 -16.86
CA GLY A 343 8.17 -1.50 -17.74
C GLY A 343 9.24 -2.59 -17.90
N VAL A 344 8.82 -3.87 -17.93
CA VAL A 344 9.73 -5.02 -18.07
C VAL A 344 9.38 -5.87 -19.29
N ASP A 345 10.39 -6.48 -19.89
CA ASP A 345 10.22 -7.38 -21.02
C ASP A 345 10.22 -8.87 -20.60
N HIS A 346 10.89 -9.20 -19.49
CA HIS A 346 11.10 -10.56 -19.00
C HIS A 346 10.73 -10.68 -17.53
N TRP A 347 10.20 -11.82 -17.13
CA TRP A 347 10.14 -12.24 -15.74
C TRP A 347 11.47 -12.85 -15.32
N ILE A 348 11.74 -12.87 -14.03
CA ILE A 348 12.91 -13.53 -13.44
C ILE A 348 12.99 -14.99 -13.93
N HIS A 349 14.18 -15.46 -14.30
CA HIS A 349 14.43 -16.80 -14.87
C HIS A 349 13.62 -17.14 -16.13
N ASP A 350 13.05 -16.16 -16.83
CA ASP A 350 12.20 -16.34 -18.01
C ASP A 350 11.01 -17.30 -17.78
N VAL A 351 10.49 -17.35 -16.56
CA VAL A 351 9.33 -18.19 -16.21
C VAL A 351 8.06 -17.75 -16.93
N GLY A 352 7.09 -18.66 -17.06
CA GLY A 352 5.76 -18.36 -17.61
C GLY A 352 4.91 -17.48 -16.69
N TRP A 353 3.82 -16.93 -17.24
CA TRP A 353 2.95 -15.99 -16.55
C TRP A 353 2.37 -16.53 -15.23
N GLU A 354 1.79 -17.73 -15.24
CA GLU A 354 1.21 -18.35 -14.05
C GLU A 354 2.28 -18.55 -12.96
N GLU A 355 3.47 -19.04 -13.34
CA GLU A 355 4.58 -19.23 -12.41
C GLU A 355 5.10 -17.88 -11.85
N SER A 356 5.19 -16.84 -12.67
CA SER A 356 5.57 -15.50 -12.20
C SER A 356 4.60 -14.96 -11.16
N MET A 357 3.29 -15.22 -11.31
CA MET A 357 2.28 -14.87 -10.32
C MET A 357 2.42 -15.71 -9.04
N GLU A 358 2.70 -17.01 -9.15
CA GLU A 358 3.00 -17.86 -7.99
C GLU A 358 4.21 -17.35 -7.22
N MET A 359 5.28 -16.97 -7.92
CA MET A 359 6.49 -16.40 -7.33
C MET A 359 6.20 -15.09 -6.60
N LEU A 360 5.50 -14.17 -7.26
CA LEU A 360 5.14 -12.87 -6.68
C LEU A 360 4.39 -13.03 -5.34
N ILE A 361 3.49 -14.00 -5.28
CA ILE A 361 2.60 -14.24 -4.13
C ILE A 361 3.28 -15.06 -3.03
N SER A 362 4.13 -16.05 -3.38
CA SER A 362 4.59 -17.06 -2.44
C SER A 362 6.07 -17.03 -2.09
N ARG A 363 6.91 -16.30 -2.82
CA ARG A 363 8.35 -16.27 -2.53
C ARG A 363 8.72 -15.15 -1.58
N PRO A 364 9.49 -15.43 -0.51
CA PRO A 364 10.18 -14.39 0.23
C PRO A 364 11.31 -13.82 -0.64
N THR A 365 11.63 -12.53 -0.45
CA THR A 365 12.68 -11.85 -1.23
C THR A 365 13.55 -10.99 -0.33
N ILE A 366 14.76 -10.67 -0.80
CA ILE A 366 15.64 -9.64 -0.25
C ILE A 366 15.98 -8.70 -1.40
N ASN A 367 15.67 -7.42 -1.23
CA ASN A 367 15.87 -6.39 -2.26
C ASN A 367 16.76 -5.27 -1.72
N ILE A 368 17.59 -4.69 -2.57
CA ILE A 368 18.35 -3.46 -2.27
C ILE A 368 17.55 -2.27 -2.78
N GLU A 369 17.05 -1.43 -1.88
CA GLU A 369 16.34 -0.19 -2.20
C GLU A 369 17.30 0.97 -2.49
N GLY A 370 18.46 0.95 -1.82
CA GLY A 370 19.47 1.98 -1.99
C GLY A 370 20.83 1.52 -1.51
N LEU A 371 21.88 1.99 -2.19
CA LEU A 371 23.28 1.70 -1.84
C LEU A 371 24.09 2.97 -2.02
N VAL A 372 24.68 3.47 -0.93
CA VAL A 372 25.46 4.70 -0.92
C VAL A 372 26.79 4.47 -0.21
N GLY A 373 27.90 4.82 -0.88
CA GLY A 373 29.24 4.74 -0.31
C GLY A 373 30.19 5.68 -1.02
N GLY A 374 30.54 6.81 -0.41
CA GLY A 374 31.41 7.82 -0.99
C GLY A 374 30.66 8.89 -1.79
N TYR A 375 31.27 9.35 -2.89
CA TYR A 375 30.77 10.48 -3.68
C TYR A 375 29.85 10.02 -4.81
N ILE A 376 28.69 10.66 -4.92
CA ILE A 376 27.65 10.40 -5.94
C ILE A 376 27.32 11.64 -6.80
N GLY A 377 28.04 12.77 -6.60
CA GLY A 377 27.81 14.00 -7.38
C GLY A 377 28.47 13.96 -8.77
N PRO A 378 28.35 15.05 -9.56
CA PRO A 378 28.93 15.16 -10.89
C PRO A 378 30.46 15.02 -10.89
N GLY A 379 31.00 14.34 -11.89
CA GLY A 379 32.43 14.09 -12.04
C GLY A 379 33.00 13.05 -11.07
N GLY A 380 34.31 12.77 -11.20
CA GLY A 380 35.01 11.85 -10.30
C GLY A 380 35.57 12.55 -9.07
N LYS A 381 35.50 11.89 -7.90
CA LYS A 381 36.18 12.33 -6.69
C LYS A 381 36.95 11.14 -6.13
N THR A 382 38.29 11.13 -6.34
CA THR A 382 39.18 10.03 -5.93
C THR A 382 39.19 9.80 -4.42
N ILE A 383 38.12 9.17 -3.92
CA ILE A 383 37.82 8.99 -2.51
C ILE A 383 37.75 7.50 -2.12
N LEU A 384 38.26 7.16 -0.95
CA LEU A 384 38.04 5.92 -0.22
C LEU A 384 37.15 6.25 0.96
N PRO A 385 35.83 5.90 0.91
CA PRO A 385 34.88 6.35 1.92
C PRO A 385 35.10 5.67 3.27
N GLY A 386 34.88 6.44 4.36
CA GLY A 386 34.93 5.94 5.72
C GLY A 386 33.67 5.22 6.18
N LYS A 387 32.57 5.37 5.40
CA LYS A 387 31.25 4.75 5.67
C LYS A 387 30.58 4.39 4.36
N ALA A 388 29.79 3.30 4.38
CA ALA A 388 28.83 2.95 3.35
C ALA A 388 27.54 2.45 4.00
N VAL A 389 26.41 2.69 3.33
CA VAL A 389 25.06 2.37 3.82
C VAL A 389 24.29 1.67 2.72
N ALA A 390 23.58 0.60 3.07
CA ALA A 390 22.56 -0.02 2.23
C ALA A 390 21.22 0.04 2.93
N LYS A 391 20.17 0.35 2.17
CA LYS A 391 18.78 0.12 2.56
C LYS A 391 18.28 -1.11 1.83
N ILE A 392 17.69 -2.02 2.56
CA ILE A 392 17.15 -3.26 2.01
C ILE A 392 15.76 -3.52 2.56
N ASP A 393 14.91 -4.16 1.78
CA ASP A 393 13.69 -4.77 2.27
C ASP A 393 13.73 -6.30 2.14
N MET A 394 13.12 -6.98 3.13
CA MET A 394 12.93 -8.42 3.13
C MET A 394 11.43 -8.69 3.09
N ARG A 395 10.91 -9.27 2.00
CA ARG A 395 9.49 -9.62 1.91
C ARG A 395 9.23 -10.98 2.53
N LEU A 396 8.20 -11.04 3.37
CA LEU A 396 7.83 -12.22 4.14
C LEU A 396 6.55 -12.84 3.59
N VAL A 397 6.44 -14.16 3.72
CA VAL A 397 5.25 -14.93 3.34
C VAL A 397 4.66 -15.62 4.58
N PRO A 398 3.45 -16.19 4.54
CA PRO A 398 2.83 -16.79 5.71
C PRO A 398 3.75 -17.71 6.50
N ASP A 399 3.58 -17.67 7.82
CA ASP A 399 4.32 -18.38 8.87
C ASP A 399 5.75 -17.86 9.13
N MET A 400 6.19 -16.81 8.41
CA MET A 400 7.38 -16.03 8.74
C MET A 400 7.00 -14.82 9.61
N THR A 401 7.94 -14.32 10.41
CA THR A 401 7.77 -13.07 11.18
C THR A 401 8.92 -12.10 10.95
N ALA A 402 8.64 -10.80 11.09
CA ALA A 402 9.65 -9.74 10.94
C ALA A 402 10.79 -9.91 11.95
N SER A 403 10.48 -10.29 13.18
CA SER A 403 11.48 -10.51 14.22
C SER A 403 12.41 -11.68 13.91
N GLU A 404 11.88 -12.79 13.38
CA GLU A 404 12.69 -13.95 12.99
C GLU A 404 13.55 -13.65 11.76
N ALA A 405 13.02 -12.90 10.78
CA ALA A 405 13.78 -12.48 9.61
C ALA A 405 14.99 -11.60 9.99
N LEU A 406 14.80 -10.62 10.90
CA LEU A 406 15.87 -9.80 11.43
C LEU A 406 16.92 -10.63 12.19
N ALA A 407 16.47 -11.56 13.02
CA ALA A 407 17.38 -12.45 13.77
C ALA A 407 18.19 -13.35 12.83
N ALA A 408 17.56 -13.92 11.79
CA ALA A 408 18.24 -14.73 10.76
C ALA A 408 19.29 -13.94 10.01
N LEU A 409 18.97 -12.70 9.59
CA LEU A 409 19.91 -11.82 8.91
C LEU A 409 21.14 -11.53 9.79
N LYS A 410 20.95 -11.11 11.05
CA LYS A 410 22.05 -10.82 11.97
C LYS A 410 22.93 -12.05 12.22
N ALA A 411 22.32 -13.22 12.41
CA ALA A 411 23.03 -14.48 12.58
C ALA A 411 23.84 -14.87 11.32
N HIS A 412 23.26 -14.68 10.14
CA HIS A 412 23.92 -14.94 8.86
C HIS A 412 25.14 -14.02 8.67
N LEU A 413 24.98 -12.71 8.86
CA LEU A 413 26.08 -11.74 8.76
C LEU A 413 27.20 -12.10 9.74
N ALA A 414 26.89 -12.43 10.98
CA ALA A 414 27.89 -12.86 11.97
C ALA A 414 28.62 -14.14 11.54
N LYS A 415 27.90 -15.14 11.06
CA LYS A 415 28.47 -16.40 10.55
C LYS A 415 29.39 -16.20 9.34
N LYS A 416 29.09 -15.21 8.49
CA LYS A 416 29.88 -14.86 7.30
C LYS A 416 31.06 -13.92 7.59
N GLY A 417 31.23 -13.48 8.84
CA GLY A 417 32.34 -12.60 9.24
C GLY A 417 32.03 -11.10 9.17
N PHE A 418 30.74 -10.74 9.11
CA PHE A 418 30.24 -9.36 8.99
C PHE A 418 29.45 -8.92 10.23
N ALA A 419 29.81 -9.42 11.43
CA ALA A 419 29.15 -9.09 12.70
C ALA A 419 29.26 -7.60 13.11
N ASP A 420 30.22 -6.90 12.52
CA ASP A 420 30.49 -5.48 12.74
C ASP A 420 29.56 -4.55 11.94
N ILE A 421 28.83 -5.06 10.94
CA ILE A 421 27.83 -4.28 10.23
C ILE A 421 26.67 -3.98 11.16
N ASP A 422 26.42 -2.68 11.36
CA ASP A 422 25.26 -2.24 12.12
C ASP A 422 23.97 -2.47 11.29
N VAL A 423 22.99 -3.15 11.90
CA VAL A 423 21.71 -3.49 11.28
C VAL A 423 20.62 -2.82 12.09
N HIS A 424 20.05 -1.77 11.55
CA HIS A 424 18.93 -1.03 12.11
C HIS A 424 17.64 -1.37 11.35
N MET A 425 16.56 -1.70 12.08
CA MET A 425 15.23 -1.94 11.53
C MET A 425 14.43 -0.65 11.63
N SER A 426 13.97 -0.12 10.50
CA SER A 426 13.17 1.09 10.41
C SER A 426 11.66 0.81 10.44
N GLY A 427 11.24 -0.37 9.99
CA GLY A 427 9.84 -0.78 9.99
C GLY A 427 9.67 -2.27 9.74
N GLY A 428 8.48 -2.81 10.02
CA GLY A 428 8.21 -4.20 9.71
C GLY A 428 6.80 -4.66 10.05
N TYR A 429 6.25 -5.45 9.14
CA TYR A 429 4.94 -6.09 9.26
C TYR A 429 5.08 -7.60 9.07
N ASP A 430 4.39 -8.36 9.91
CA ASP A 430 4.18 -9.78 9.64
C ASP A 430 3.18 -9.96 8.48
N PRO A 431 3.21 -11.08 7.75
CA PRO A 431 2.21 -11.40 6.74
C PRO A 431 0.79 -11.48 7.33
N THR A 432 -0.21 -11.15 6.50
CA THR A 432 -1.62 -11.30 6.88
C THR A 432 -2.30 -12.41 6.08
N SER A 433 -3.33 -13.00 6.67
CA SER A 433 -4.17 -13.99 6.00
C SER A 433 -5.59 -13.95 6.56
N THR A 434 -6.58 -13.93 5.66
CA THR A 434 -8.00 -13.95 5.98
C THR A 434 -8.66 -15.10 5.24
N PRO A 435 -9.50 -15.92 5.92
CA PRO A 435 -10.24 -16.97 5.24
C PRO A 435 -11.15 -16.41 4.13
N GLY A 436 -11.13 -17.01 2.94
CA GLY A 436 -11.93 -16.55 1.80
C GLY A 436 -13.45 -16.68 2.01
N ASP A 437 -13.87 -17.51 2.95
CA ASP A 437 -15.27 -17.71 3.36
C ASP A 437 -15.71 -16.81 4.51
N SER A 438 -14.83 -15.95 5.02
CA SER A 438 -15.21 -14.97 6.06
C SER A 438 -16.28 -14.01 5.55
N GLY A 439 -17.16 -13.56 6.47
CA GLY A 439 -18.28 -12.68 6.13
C GLY A 439 -17.85 -11.42 5.38
N ILE A 440 -16.73 -10.81 5.79
CA ILE A 440 -16.20 -9.59 5.15
C ILE A 440 -15.82 -9.82 3.69
N ILE A 441 -15.21 -10.95 3.36
CA ILE A 441 -14.80 -11.31 1.99
C ILE A 441 -16.01 -11.71 1.14
N ARG A 442 -16.90 -12.54 1.68
CA ARG A 442 -18.13 -12.95 0.98
C ARG A 442 -18.98 -11.77 0.57
N VAL A 443 -19.27 -10.86 1.53
CA VAL A 443 -20.09 -9.67 1.28
C VAL A 443 -19.40 -8.73 0.28
N ALA A 444 -18.07 -8.56 0.37
CA ALA A 444 -17.34 -7.77 -0.62
C ALA A 444 -17.52 -8.34 -2.03
N ALA A 445 -17.32 -9.64 -2.22
CA ALA A 445 -17.52 -10.29 -3.51
C ALA A 445 -18.96 -10.20 -4.04
N GLU A 446 -19.96 -10.30 -3.14
CA GLU A 446 -21.39 -10.14 -3.49
C GLU A 446 -21.73 -8.72 -3.93
N VAL A 447 -21.18 -7.70 -3.25
CA VAL A 447 -21.39 -6.29 -3.67
C VAL A 447 -20.77 -6.04 -5.03
N TYR A 448 -19.55 -6.50 -5.28
CA TYR A 448 -18.92 -6.36 -6.60
C TYR A 448 -19.76 -7.03 -7.69
N LYS A 449 -20.26 -8.26 -7.45
CA LYS A 449 -21.11 -8.97 -8.42
C LYS A 449 -22.43 -8.24 -8.68
N ARG A 450 -23.07 -7.66 -7.66
CA ARG A 450 -24.28 -6.85 -7.83
C ARG A 450 -24.03 -5.60 -8.68
N ASN A 451 -22.82 -5.05 -8.62
CA ASN A 451 -22.37 -3.94 -9.45
C ASN A 451 -21.81 -4.40 -10.82
N GLY A 452 -22.07 -5.66 -11.24
CA GLY A 452 -21.69 -6.19 -12.55
C GLY A 452 -20.21 -6.56 -12.66
N ILE A 453 -19.48 -6.64 -11.55
CA ILE A 453 -18.05 -6.94 -11.51
C ILE A 453 -17.87 -8.35 -10.94
N ASP A 454 -17.27 -9.26 -11.71
CA ASP A 454 -16.83 -10.56 -11.20
C ASP A 454 -15.37 -10.42 -10.71
N PRO A 455 -15.09 -10.34 -9.39
CA PRO A 455 -13.75 -10.05 -8.92
C PRO A 455 -12.80 -11.21 -9.14
N VAL A 456 -11.53 -10.90 -9.39
CA VAL A 456 -10.43 -11.87 -9.28
C VAL A 456 -10.11 -12.04 -7.79
N ILE A 457 -9.87 -13.27 -7.34
CA ILE A 457 -9.47 -13.53 -5.96
C ILE A 457 -8.04 -14.05 -5.96
N LEU A 458 -7.17 -13.39 -5.21
CA LEU A 458 -5.77 -13.79 -5.02
C LEU A 458 -5.49 -14.05 -3.53
N PRO A 459 -4.61 -15.04 -3.23
CA PRO A 459 -4.29 -15.40 -1.86
C PRO A 459 -3.75 -14.23 -1.03
N ARG A 460 -2.95 -13.35 -1.64
CA ARG A 460 -2.38 -12.18 -0.97
C ARG A 460 -1.87 -11.12 -1.93
N LEU A 461 -1.86 -9.89 -1.46
CA LEU A 461 -1.17 -8.76 -2.07
C LEU A 461 0.35 -8.95 -1.92
N ALA A 462 1.11 -8.57 -2.93
CA ALA A 462 2.58 -8.55 -2.87
C ALA A 462 3.12 -7.41 -2.00
N GLY A 463 2.37 -6.32 -1.84
CA GLY A 463 2.61 -5.25 -0.89
C GLY A 463 2.27 -5.67 0.54
N SER A 464 2.47 -4.75 1.48
CA SER A 464 2.28 -4.99 2.91
C SER A 464 1.42 -3.88 3.51
N TRP A 465 0.76 -4.17 4.61
CA TRP A 465 0.03 -3.23 5.45
C TRP A 465 -0.01 -3.77 6.89
N PRO A 466 -0.27 -2.96 7.91
CA PRO A 466 -0.18 -3.39 9.30
C PRO A 466 -1.33 -4.32 9.76
N GLY A 467 -2.06 -4.92 8.84
CA GLY A 467 -3.20 -5.80 9.11
C GLY A 467 -2.90 -7.00 10.01
N TYR A 468 -1.62 -7.37 10.16
CA TYR A 468 -1.20 -8.45 11.06
C TYR A 468 -1.63 -8.20 12.53
N VAL A 469 -1.74 -6.95 12.96
CA VAL A 469 -2.20 -6.62 14.32
C VAL A 469 -3.64 -7.07 14.57
N PHE A 470 -4.42 -7.25 13.52
CA PHE A 470 -5.80 -7.75 13.57
C PHE A 470 -5.89 -9.25 13.31
N THR A 471 -5.16 -9.75 12.30
CA THR A 471 -5.29 -11.14 11.83
C THR A 471 -4.50 -12.14 12.66
N SER A 472 -3.53 -11.66 13.46
CA SER A 472 -2.72 -12.50 14.36
C SER A 472 -3.27 -12.50 15.79
N ASP A 473 -2.65 -13.29 16.65
CA ASP A 473 -2.93 -13.29 18.09
C ASP A 473 -2.71 -11.90 18.72
N PRO A 474 -3.54 -11.46 19.65
CA PRO A 474 -4.64 -12.21 20.30
C PRO A 474 -6.02 -11.97 19.66
N LEU A 475 -6.12 -11.23 18.57
CA LEU A 475 -7.40 -10.83 17.97
C LEU A 475 -7.95 -11.88 16.99
N ARG A 476 -7.12 -12.36 16.05
CA ARG A 476 -7.49 -13.32 14.99
C ARG A 476 -8.74 -12.93 14.21
N LEU A 477 -8.92 -11.63 13.97
CA LEU A 477 -10.04 -11.12 13.21
C LEU A 477 -9.78 -11.23 11.71
N PRO A 478 -10.76 -11.64 10.89
CA PRO A 478 -10.64 -11.51 9.45
C PRO A 478 -10.53 -10.03 9.08
N ALA A 479 -9.60 -9.71 8.18
CA ALA A 479 -9.37 -8.34 7.75
C ALA A 479 -9.21 -8.25 6.23
N GLY A 480 -9.69 -7.17 5.63
CA GLY A 480 -9.63 -6.98 4.19
C GLY A 480 -9.89 -5.55 3.74
N HIS A 481 -9.67 -5.31 2.46
CA HIS A 481 -9.92 -4.05 1.80
C HIS A 481 -11.25 -4.11 1.06
N PHE A 482 -11.98 -3.01 1.04
CA PHE A 482 -13.22 -2.92 0.30
C PHE A 482 -13.50 -1.50 -0.19
N GLY A 483 -14.08 -1.39 -1.36
CA GLY A 483 -14.66 -0.19 -1.96
C GLY A 483 -14.54 -0.24 -3.47
N LEU A 484 -15.52 0.32 -4.17
CA LEU A 484 -15.36 0.71 -5.57
C LEU A 484 -14.62 2.05 -5.65
N GLY A 485 -14.47 2.57 -6.84
CA GLY A 485 -13.69 3.78 -7.07
C GLY A 485 -12.30 3.47 -7.62
N HIS A 486 -11.67 4.51 -8.14
CA HIS A 486 -10.40 4.41 -8.83
C HIS A 486 -9.49 5.59 -8.45
N GLY A 487 -8.23 5.30 -8.35
CA GLY A 487 -7.16 6.28 -8.25
C GLY A 487 -5.84 5.65 -8.64
N ASN A 488 -4.80 6.45 -8.78
CA ASN A 488 -3.47 5.95 -9.12
C ASN A 488 -2.39 6.93 -8.65
N GLY A 489 -1.14 6.49 -8.77
CA GLY A 489 0.01 7.32 -8.41
C GLY A 489 0.30 7.34 -6.92
N ALA A 490 -0.19 6.37 -6.13
CA ALA A 490 0.25 6.20 -4.74
C ALA A 490 1.78 6.24 -4.66
N HIS A 491 2.32 7.06 -3.74
CA HIS A 491 3.74 7.36 -3.54
C HIS A 491 4.46 8.08 -4.71
N ALA A 492 3.80 8.28 -5.85
CA ALA A 492 4.35 9.00 -7.01
C ALA A 492 3.82 10.45 -7.10
N PRO A 493 4.46 11.32 -7.90
CA PRO A 493 3.90 12.62 -8.26
C PRO A 493 2.56 12.48 -9.00
N ASP A 494 1.73 13.52 -8.90
CA ASP A 494 0.40 13.58 -9.53
C ASP A 494 -0.54 12.44 -9.12
N GLU A 495 -0.39 11.93 -7.90
CA GLU A 495 -1.35 11.05 -7.26
C GLU A 495 -2.76 11.62 -7.36
N TYR A 496 -3.74 10.78 -7.71
CA TYR A 496 -5.11 11.24 -7.88
C TYR A 496 -6.16 10.22 -7.43
N TYR A 497 -7.33 10.74 -7.07
CA TYR A 497 -8.55 9.99 -6.82
C TYR A 497 -9.66 10.44 -7.78
N LEU A 498 -10.41 9.48 -8.36
CA LEU A 498 -11.46 9.74 -9.35
C LEU A 498 -12.73 10.24 -8.65
N ILE A 499 -13.12 11.47 -8.96
CA ILE A 499 -14.33 12.10 -8.42
C ILE A 499 -15.53 11.81 -9.32
N GLU A 500 -15.44 12.12 -10.61
CA GLU A 500 -16.49 11.85 -11.61
C GLU A 500 -15.89 11.05 -12.76
N SER A 501 -16.48 9.90 -13.08
CA SER A 501 -16.00 9.01 -14.12
C SER A 501 -16.69 9.27 -15.47
N THR A 502 -15.90 9.26 -16.56
CA THR A 502 -16.43 9.19 -17.93
C THR A 502 -16.56 7.75 -18.43
N ASN A 503 -16.05 6.77 -17.69
CA ASN A 503 -16.16 5.35 -17.99
C ASN A 503 -17.26 4.72 -17.11
N SER A 504 -18.35 4.26 -17.72
CA SER A 504 -19.48 3.66 -16.97
C SER A 504 -19.13 2.39 -16.17
N LYS A 505 -17.98 1.76 -16.46
CA LYS A 505 -17.49 0.59 -15.71
C LYS A 505 -16.69 0.95 -14.46
N VAL A 506 -16.23 2.19 -14.35
CA VAL A 506 -15.39 2.67 -13.25
C VAL A 506 -16.21 3.67 -12.42
N GLN A 507 -16.31 3.45 -11.14
CA GLN A 507 -17.06 4.33 -10.26
C GLN A 507 -16.20 5.54 -9.84
N GLY A 508 -16.79 6.73 -9.88
CA GLY A 508 -16.30 7.90 -9.18
C GLY A 508 -16.67 7.85 -7.69
N MET A 509 -16.42 8.94 -6.97
CA MET A 509 -16.61 9.03 -5.52
C MET A 509 -18.02 8.65 -5.06
N ASP A 510 -19.08 9.09 -5.77
CA ASP A 510 -20.46 8.79 -5.39
C ASP A 510 -20.81 7.30 -5.58
N GLY A 511 -20.35 6.68 -6.67
CA GLY A 511 -20.53 5.25 -6.90
C GLY A 511 -19.79 4.41 -5.86
N ALA A 512 -18.59 4.84 -5.49
CA ALA A 512 -17.81 4.23 -4.42
C ALA A 512 -18.52 4.38 -3.05
N ALA A 513 -19.07 5.55 -2.74
CA ALA A 513 -19.86 5.75 -1.50
C ALA A 513 -21.09 4.87 -1.46
N ARG A 514 -21.83 4.71 -2.57
CA ARG A 514 -22.94 3.76 -2.68
C ARG A 514 -22.50 2.33 -2.42
N SER A 515 -21.34 1.92 -2.94
CA SER A 515 -20.81 0.56 -2.68
C SER A 515 -20.52 0.32 -1.19
N HIS A 516 -20.02 1.32 -0.46
CA HIS A 516 -19.84 1.23 0.98
C HIS A 516 -21.20 1.08 1.71
N VAL A 517 -22.25 1.82 1.30
CA VAL A 517 -23.59 1.62 1.84
C VAL A 517 -24.05 0.17 1.63
N GLU A 518 -23.97 -0.35 0.40
CA GLU A 518 -24.35 -1.72 0.08
C GLU A 518 -23.56 -2.76 0.89
N PHE A 519 -22.27 -2.51 1.10
CA PHE A 519 -21.40 -3.38 1.89
C PHE A 519 -21.83 -3.43 3.36
N LEU A 520 -22.10 -2.29 3.98
CA LEU A 520 -22.56 -2.22 5.37
C LEU A 520 -23.89 -2.94 5.58
N TYR A 521 -24.85 -2.74 4.69
CA TYR A 521 -26.13 -3.45 4.75
C TYR A 521 -25.97 -4.94 4.46
N GLY A 522 -25.07 -5.31 3.57
CA GLY A 522 -24.69 -6.69 3.32
C GLY A 522 -24.07 -7.36 4.55
N LEU A 523 -23.16 -6.68 5.25
CA LEU A 523 -22.57 -7.18 6.49
C LEU A 523 -23.60 -7.38 7.61
N ALA A 524 -24.55 -6.46 7.73
CA ALA A 524 -25.64 -6.60 8.69
C ALA A 524 -26.52 -7.83 8.41
N ALA A 525 -26.83 -8.08 7.14
CA ALA A 525 -27.68 -9.18 6.69
C ALA A 525 -26.98 -10.54 6.61
N ALA A 526 -25.65 -10.58 6.46
CA ALA A 526 -24.90 -11.84 6.35
C ALA A 526 -25.07 -12.70 7.61
N GLY A 527 -25.23 -14.01 7.46
CA GLY A 527 -25.10 -14.96 8.57
C GLY A 527 -23.67 -14.97 9.13
N ASP A 528 -23.53 -15.40 10.38
CA ASP A 528 -22.22 -15.62 11.04
C ASP A 528 -21.44 -16.74 10.37
#